data_2939450c2a6762a2d89b98fdbecda954
#
_entry.id   2939450c2a6762a2d89b98fdbecda954
#
_cell.length_a   1.000
_cell.length_b   1.000
_cell.length_c   1.000
_cell.angle_alpha   90.00
_cell.angle_beta   90.00
_cell.angle_gamma   90.00
#
_symmetry.space_group_name_H-M   'P 1'
#
loop_
_entity.id
_entity.type
_entity.pdbx_description
1 polymer ?
#
loop_
_entity_poly.entity_id
_entity_poly.type
_entity_poly.pdbx_seq_one_letter_code
_entity_poly.pdbx_strand_id
1 'polypeptide(L)'
;MSETTPNLSLPLVMPAQAQKHVTHNEALQRLDAVVHLALAGEEDSPPETPEDGDCHLVGESPTGLFSGHAGEIAIYQDGFWQFAAPAAGWTAWFDTDAKWRVFDGAAPGTRRRERTSGASPGVKGRPAHVVHDV
;
A
#
# COMPACT_ATOMS: atom_id res chain seq x y z
N MET A 1 22.47 -1.56 -5.23
CA MET A 1 21.26 -2.32 -5.46
C MET A 1 21.36 -3.70 -4.87
N SER A 2 20.37 -4.12 -4.19
CA SER A 2 20.38 -5.43 -3.56
C SER A 2 20.13 -6.51 -4.59
N GLU A 3 20.54 -7.70 -4.29
CA GLU A 3 20.28 -8.83 -5.17
C GLU A 3 18.99 -9.55 -4.83
N THR A 4 18.32 -9.13 -3.76
CA THR A 4 17.06 -9.74 -3.36
C THR A 4 16.11 -8.67 -2.89
N THR A 5 14.82 -9.01 -2.85
CA THR A 5 13.82 -8.07 -2.34
C THR A 5 13.87 -8.03 -0.82
N PRO A 6 13.48 -6.89 -0.23
CA PRO A 6 13.64 -6.71 1.22
C PRO A 6 12.71 -7.54 2.10
N ASN A 7 11.52 -7.83 1.68
CA ASN A 7 10.57 -8.53 2.55
C ASN A 7 10.62 -10.04 2.40
N LEU A 8 10.62 -10.53 1.17
CA LEU A 8 10.52 -11.96 0.92
C LEU A 8 11.83 -12.55 0.41
N SER A 9 12.86 -11.72 0.23
CA SER A 9 14.16 -12.17 -0.24
C SER A 9 14.09 -12.87 -1.60
N LEU A 10 13.21 -12.38 -2.47
CA LEU A 10 13.11 -12.95 -3.79
C LEU A 10 14.32 -12.53 -4.62
N PRO A 11 14.94 -13.45 -5.31
CA PRO A 11 16.13 -13.10 -6.10
C PRO A 11 15.76 -12.18 -7.25
N LEU A 12 16.58 -11.20 -7.50
CA LEU A 12 16.34 -10.24 -8.56
C LEU A 12 17.21 -10.58 -9.76
N VAL A 13 16.75 -10.19 -10.94
CA VAL A 13 17.49 -10.43 -12.15
C VAL A 13 18.64 -9.43 -12.22
N MET A 14 19.84 -9.90 -12.48
CA MET A 14 20.99 -9.02 -12.51
C MET A 14 21.03 -8.23 -13.81
N PRO A 15 21.68 -7.07 -13.76
CA PRO A 15 21.69 -6.14 -14.91
C PRO A 15 22.33 -6.64 -16.20
N ALA A 16 22.72 -7.87 -16.29
CA ALA A 16 23.32 -8.35 -17.51
C ALA A 16 22.31 -8.59 -18.61
N GLN A 17 21.04 -8.53 -18.28
CA GLN A 17 20.00 -8.81 -19.24
C GLN A 17 19.49 -7.51 -19.82
N ALA A 18 19.88 -7.12 -20.93
CA ALA A 18 19.48 -5.90 -21.56
C ALA A 18 18.12 -5.36 -21.20
N GLN A 19 18.02 -4.50 -20.29
CA GLN A 19 16.79 -3.84 -19.89
C GLN A 19 15.68 -4.71 -19.31
N LYS A 20 15.65 -5.97 -19.59
CA LYS A 20 14.57 -6.79 -19.06
C LYS A 20 14.60 -6.85 -17.57
N HIS A 21 15.77 -6.70 -16.98
CA HIS A 21 15.86 -6.79 -15.53
C HIS A 21 15.08 -5.67 -14.84
N VAL A 22 14.95 -4.52 -15.45
CA VAL A 22 14.26 -3.40 -14.81
C VAL A 22 12.79 -3.71 -14.61
N THR A 23 12.08 -4.05 -15.69
CA THR A 23 10.65 -4.35 -15.59
C THR A 23 10.39 -5.58 -14.74
N HIS A 24 11.23 -6.60 -14.90
CA HIS A 24 11.03 -7.83 -14.16
C HIS A 24 11.24 -7.59 -12.66
N ASN A 25 12.27 -6.83 -12.32
CA ASN A 25 12.56 -6.58 -10.92
C ASN A 25 11.52 -5.67 -10.29
N GLU A 26 10.97 -4.73 -11.06
CA GLU A 26 9.90 -3.88 -10.53
C GLU A 26 8.68 -4.73 -10.20
N ALA A 27 8.39 -5.73 -11.02
CA ALA A 27 7.26 -6.61 -10.75
C ALA A 27 7.53 -7.43 -9.49
N LEU A 28 8.75 -7.92 -9.31
CA LEU A 28 9.08 -8.70 -8.12
C LEU A 28 9.04 -7.82 -6.88
N GLN A 29 9.47 -6.58 -6.98
CA GLN A 29 9.44 -5.68 -5.85
C GLN A 29 8.02 -5.33 -5.45
N ARG A 30 7.14 -5.14 -6.41
CA ARG A 30 5.75 -4.89 -6.11
C ARG A 30 5.12 -6.12 -5.46
N LEU A 31 5.42 -7.30 -5.98
CA LEU A 31 4.90 -8.52 -5.42
C LEU A 31 5.40 -8.69 -3.99
N ASP A 32 6.67 -8.38 -3.76
CA ASP A 32 7.28 -8.48 -2.45
C ASP A 32 6.53 -7.64 -1.43
N ALA A 33 6.03 -6.51 -1.83
CA ALA A 33 5.31 -5.63 -0.91
C ALA A 33 3.90 -6.12 -0.65
N VAL A 34 3.21 -6.62 -1.67
CA VAL A 34 1.79 -6.92 -1.51
C VAL A 34 1.45 -8.35 -1.08
N VAL A 35 2.37 -9.29 -1.22
CA VAL A 35 2.04 -10.68 -0.88
C VAL A 35 1.73 -10.82 0.61
N HIS A 36 2.53 -10.23 1.46
CA HIS A 36 2.23 -10.21 2.89
C HIS A 36 2.24 -8.75 3.28
N LEU A 37 1.27 -8.01 2.80
CA LEU A 37 1.25 -6.57 2.93
C LEU A 37 1.20 -6.13 4.38
N ALA A 38 2.21 -5.42 4.81
CA ALA A 38 2.27 -4.89 6.16
C ALA A 38 2.55 -3.40 6.05
N LEU A 39 1.63 -2.60 6.57
CA LEU A 39 1.74 -1.16 6.48
C LEU A 39 2.18 -0.60 7.81
N ALA A 40 3.14 0.30 7.77
CA ALA A 40 3.61 0.94 9.00
C ALA A 40 2.50 1.81 9.60
N GLY A 41 1.64 2.33 8.75
CA GLY A 41 0.55 3.16 9.22
C GLY A 41 -0.02 3.97 8.09
N GLU A 42 -0.89 4.90 8.42
CA GLU A 42 -1.48 5.81 7.43
C GLU A 42 -0.80 7.15 7.59
N GLU A 43 -0.22 7.68 6.53
CA GLU A 43 0.53 8.91 6.58
C GLU A 43 0.14 9.84 5.45
N ASP A 44 0.10 11.14 5.72
CA ASP A 44 -0.16 12.11 4.66
C ASP A 44 1.12 12.54 3.98
N SER A 45 2.26 12.35 4.61
CA SER A 45 3.53 12.73 4.00
C SER A 45 4.54 11.62 4.19
N PRO A 46 5.52 11.54 3.32
CA PRO A 46 6.52 10.47 3.46
C PRO A 46 7.38 10.65 4.70
N PRO A 47 7.79 9.56 5.31
CA PRO A 47 8.69 9.64 6.45
C PRO A 47 10.05 10.16 6.02
N GLU A 48 10.78 10.73 6.96
CA GLU A 48 12.07 11.32 6.62
C GLU A 48 13.16 10.32 6.34
N THR A 49 13.11 9.18 6.97
CA THR A 49 14.16 8.19 6.76
C THR A 49 13.55 6.82 6.47
N PRO A 50 12.98 6.67 5.28
CA PRO A 50 12.38 5.38 4.94
C PRO A 50 13.45 4.33 4.64
N GLU A 51 13.09 3.08 4.82
CA GLU A 51 13.98 1.98 4.50
C GLU A 51 13.37 1.15 3.37
N ASP A 52 14.22 0.48 2.59
CA ASP A 52 13.72 -0.33 1.50
C ASP A 52 12.70 -1.35 2.02
N GLY A 53 11.59 -1.44 1.37
CA GLY A 53 10.54 -2.35 1.78
C GLY A 53 9.46 -1.71 2.62
N ASP A 54 9.67 -0.49 3.09
CA ASP A 54 8.67 0.18 3.91
C ASP A 54 7.42 0.45 3.10
N CYS A 55 6.27 0.19 3.70
CA CYS A 55 4.99 0.44 3.07
C CYS A 55 4.10 1.26 3.98
N HIS A 56 3.42 2.24 3.41
CA HIS A 56 2.52 3.09 4.15
C HIS A 56 1.24 3.26 3.36
N LEU A 57 0.14 3.47 4.07
CA LEU A 57 -1.10 3.85 3.40
C LEU A 57 -1.10 5.35 3.30
N VAL A 58 -1.32 5.89 2.12
CA VAL A 58 -1.36 7.34 1.94
C VAL A 58 -2.70 7.85 2.42
N GLY A 59 -2.69 8.85 3.26
CA GLY A 59 -3.92 9.39 3.84
C GLY A 59 -4.74 10.20 2.86
N GLU A 60 -5.75 10.86 3.37
CA GLU A 60 -6.69 11.59 2.51
C GLU A 60 -6.21 12.97 2.12
N SER A 61 -5.24 13.50 2.81
CA SER A 61 -4.74 14.84 2.50
C SER A 61 -3.23 14.79 2.26
N PRO A 62 -2.79 14.06 1.23
CA PRO A 62 -1.38 13.83 1.04
C PRO A 62 -0.61 15.07 0.65
N THR A 63 0.63 15.15 1.09
CA THR A 63 1.52 16.26 0.79
C THR A 63 2.87 15.72 0.34
N GLY A 64 3.71 16.59 -0.19
CA GLY A 64 5.03 16.19 -0.63
C GLY A 64 4.97 15.15 -1.72
N LEU A 65 5.82 14.16 -1.64
CA LEU A 65 5.86 13.13 -2.65
C LEU A 65 4.63 12.24 -2.65
N PHE A 66 3.82 12.29 -1.61
CA PHE A 66 2.59 11.51 -1.57
C PHE A 66 1.42 12.23 -2.25
N SER A 67 1.60 13.49 -2.66
CA SER A 67 0.53 14.25 -3.30
C SER A 67 0.00 13.54 -4.53
N GLY A 68 -1.29 13.46 -4.67
CA GLY A 68 -1.93 12.82 -5.81
C GLY A 68 -2.13 11.33 -5.65
N HIS A 69 -1.72 10.77 -4.51
CA HIS A 69 -1.78 9.33 -4.32
C HIS A 69 -2.66 8.94 -3.12
N ALA A 70 -3.64 9.77 -2.79
CA ALA A 70 -4.50 9.49 -1.65
C ALA A 70 -5.10 8.09 -1.74
N GLY A 71 -5.03 7.35 -0.68
CA GLY A 71 -5.61 6.01 -0.61
C GLY A 71 -4.77 4.93 -1.26
N GLU A 72 -3.62 5.29 -1.80
CA GLU A 72 -2.77 4.28 -2.42
C GLU A 72 -1.75 3.77 -1.40
N ILE A 73 -1.12 2.67 -1.73
CA ILE A 73 -0.10 2.11 -0.88
C ILE A 73 1.23 2.61 -1.41
N ALA A 74 1.99 3.30 -0.57
CA ALA A 74 3.30 3.81 -0.94
C ALA A 74 4.36 2.80 -0.53
N ILE A 75 5.20 2.40 -1.46
CA ILE A 75 6.22 1.39 -1.25
C ILE A 75 7.58 2.03 -1.53
N TYR A 76 8.48 1.98 -0.56
CA TYR A 76 9.79 2.57 -0.76
C TYR A 76 10.78 1.51 -1.22
N GLN A 77 11.45 1.79 -2.33
CA GLN A 77 12.36 0.81 -2.88
C GLN A 77 13.45 1.51 -3.69
N ASP A 78 14.70 1.22 -3.40
CA ASP A 78 15.84 1.77 -4.12
C ASP A 78 15.82 3.29 -4.24
N GLY A 79 15.44 3.96 -3.19
CA GLY A 79 15.45 5.41 -3.15
C GLY A 79 14.21 6.09 -3.71
N PHE A 80 13.23 5.33 -4.14
CA PHE A 80 12.04 5.91 -4.74
C PHE A 80 10.78 5.36 -4.11
N TRP A 81 9.73 6.18 -4.15
CA TRP A 81 8.41 5.73 -3.73
C TRP A 81 7.65 5.24 -4.94
N GLN A 82 7.08 4.06 -4.83
CA GLN A 82 6.19 3.54 -5.84
C GLN A 82 4.82 3.46 -5.22
N PHE A 83 3.77 3.53 -6.01
CA PHE A 83 2.42 3.56 -5.50
C PHE A 83 1.58 2.47 -6.14
N ALA A 84 0.77 1.82 -5.32
CA ALA A 84 -0.13 0.77 -5.81
C ALA A 84 -1.52 1.06 -5.29
N ALA A 85 -2.49 1.08 -6.17
CA ALA A 85 -3.88 1.30 -5.78
C ALA A 85 -4.47 -0.02 -5.33
N PRO A 86 -4.93 -0.13 -4.09
CA PRO A 86 -5.48 -1.41 -3.64
C PRO A 86 -6.82 -1.67 -4.27
N ALA A 87 -7.15 -2.93 -4.42
CA ALA A 87 -8.45 -3.34 -4.91
C ALA A 87 -9.28 -3.87 -3.75
N ALA A 88 -10.58 -3.87 -3.91
CA ALA A 88 -11.47 -4.36 -2.87
C ALA A 88 -11.07 -5.77 -2.48
N GLY A 89 -11.00 -6.01 -1.22
CA GLY A 89 -10.62 -7.33 -0.70
C GLY A 89 -9.16 -7.47 -0.34
N TRP A 90 -8.33 -6.51 -0.71
CA TRP A 90 -6.93 -6.58 -0.31
C TRP A 90 -6.86 -6.47 1.21
N THR A 91 -6.00 -7.27 1.80
CA THR A 91 -5.85 -7.34 3.25
C THR A 91 -4.45 -6.90 3.62
N ALA A 92 -4.33 -6.15 4.69
CA ALA A 92 -3.04 -5.68 5.14
C ALA A 92 -2.95 -5.71 6.65
N TRP A 93 -1.75 -5.95 7.13
CA TRP A 93 -1.47 -5.84 8.55
C TRP A 93 -1.06 -4.40 8.83
N PHE A 94 -1.68 -3.78 9.82
CA PHE A 94 -1.34 -2.41 10.21
C PHE A 94 -0.52 -2.47 11.48
N ASP A 95 0.75 -2.12 11.39
CA ASP A 95 1.63 -2.16 12.53
C ASP A 95 1.19 -1.25 13.66
N THR A 96 0.63 -0.11 13.33
CA THR A 96 0.24 0.85 14.38
C THR A 96 -0.83 0.27 15.29
N ASP A 97 -1.75 -0.52 14.73
CA ASP A 97 -2.83 -1.08 15.52
C ASP A 97 -2.63 -2.54 15.83
N ALA A 98 -1.67 -3.19 15.22
CA ALA A 98 -1.43 -4.62 15.33
C ALA A 98 -2.70 -5.37 14.93
N LYS A 99 -3.29 -5.00 13.82
CA LYS A 99 -4.52 -5.63 13.34
C LYS A 99 -4.52 -5.80 11.85
N TRP A 100 -5.30 -6.74 11.38
CA TRP A 100 -5.52 -6.94 9.96
C TRP A 100 -6.73 -6.11 9.55
N ARG A 101 -6.64 -5.51 8.38
CA ARG A 101 -7.77 -4.73 7.83
C ARG A 101 -7.96 -5.07 6.37
N VAL A 102 -9.17 -4.93 5.91
CA VAL A 102 -9.53 -5.24 4.54
C VAL A 102 -9.99 -3.98 3.84
N PHE A 103 -9.53 -3.78 2.61
CA PHE A 103 -9.94 -2.61 1.83
C PHE A 103 -11.31 -2.89 1.22
N ASP A 104 -12.23 -1.93 1.36
CA ASP A 104 -13.61 -2.13 0.89
C ASP A 104 -13.82 -1.61 -0.54
N GLY A 105 -12.82 -1.08 -1.15
CA GLY A 105 -12.94 -0.61 -2.52
C GLY A 105 -13.34 0.83 -2.68
N ALA A 106 -13.62 1.53 -1.59
CA ALA A 106 -14.05 2.92 -1.71
C ALA A 106 -12.84 3.83 -1.80
N ALA A 107 -12.84 4.74 -2.73
CA ALA A 107 -11.74 5.67 -2.87
C ALA A 107 -11.79 6.69 -1.75
N PRO A 108 -10.67 7.02 -1.17
CA PRO A 108 -10.63 7.99 -0.10
C PRO A 108 -11.08 9.29 -0.66
N GLY A 109 -11.66 10.08 0.07
CA GLY A 109 -12.11 11.33 -0.42
C GLY A 109 -13.47 11.22 -1.09
N THR A 110 -13.81 10.06 -1.46
CA THR A 110 -15.02 9.90 -2.16
C THR A 110 -15.86 9.24 -1.17
N ARG A 111 -15.63 9.45 -0.10
CA ARG A 111 -16.29 8.87 0.98
C ARG A 111 -17.64 8.77 0.80
N ARG A 112 -18.09 8.10 0.32
CA ARG A 112 -19.34 7.99 0.12
C ARG A 112 -20.22 8.16 1.10
N ARG A 113 -20.97 8.55 0.91
CA ARG A 113 -21.80 8.83 1.83
C ARG A 113 -22.41 7.70 2.15
N GLU A 114 -22.22 7.17 2.77
CA GLU A 114 -22.70 6.18 3.19
C GLU A 114 -23.85 5.64 2.75
N ARG A 115 -23.98 5.06 2.20
CA ARG A 115 -24.97 4.48 1.74
C ARG A 115 -25.83 4.17 2.64
N THR A 116 -26.04 4.72 3.28
CA THR A 116 -26.79 4.61 4.37
C THR A 116 -27.92 3.86 4.02
N SER A 117 -28.40 4.15 3.12
CA SER A 117 -29.49 3.62 2.79
C SER A 117 -29.46 2.22 2.90
N GLY A 118 -30.13 1.73 3.12
CA GLY A 118 -30.29 0.47 3.05
C GLY A 118 -29.13 -0.28 3.30
N ALA A 119 -28.29 0.34 3.52
CA ALA A 119 -27.10 -0.27 3.67
C ALA A 119 -27.32 -1.35 4.60
N SER A 120 -26.68 -2.37 4.51
CA SER A 120 -26.78 -3.40 5.41
C SER A 120 -26.43 -2.88 6.75
N PRO A 121 -27.20 -3.10 7.68
CA PRO A 121 -26.99 -2.61 9.01
C PRO A 121 -25.64 -2.90 9.56
N GLY A 122 -25.11 -4.00 9.31
CA GLY A 122 -23.86 -4.31 9.92
C GLY A 122 -22.69 -3.58 9.36
N VAL A 123 -22.90 -2.88 8.35
CA VAL A 123 -21.81 -2.20 7.74
C VAL A 123 -21.58 -0.81 8.14
N LYS A 124 -22.49 -0.17 8.71
CA LYS A 124 -22.31 1.13 9.06
C LYS A 124 -21.24 1.44 9.91
N GLY A 125 -20.68 2.52 9.86
CA GLY A 125 -19.62 2.97 10.71
C GLY A 125 -18.25 2.62 10.21
N ARG A 126 -18.13 1.94 9.16
CA ARG A 126 -16.82 1.58 8.70
C ARG A 126 -16.17 2.65 7.90
N PRO A 127 -14.87 2.77 7.97
CA PRO A 127 -14.14 3.74 7.18
C PRO A 127 -14.33 3.44 5.71
N ALA A 128 -14.20 4.44 4.90
CA ALA A 128 -14.38 4.26 3.47
C ALA A 128 -13.35 3.35 2.85
N HIS A 129 -12.14 3.41 3.27
CA HIS A 129 -11.08 2.62 2.64
C HIS A 129 -10.64 1.40 3.43
N VAL A 130 -11.02 1.29 4.65
CA VAL A 130 -10.64 0.14 5.46
C VAL A 130 -11.90 -0.38 6.08
N VAL A 131 -12.29 -1.56 5.75
CA VAL A 131 -13.55 -2.08 6.21
C VAL A 131 -13.61 -2.43 7.65
N HIS A 132 -12.80 -3.25 8.10
CA HIS A 132 -12.86 -3.65 9.49
C HIS A 132 -11.70 -4.57 9.83
N ASP A 133 -11.58 -4.83 11.07
CA ASP A 133 -10.52 -5.68 11.55
C ASP A 133 -10.89 -7.11 11.26
N VAL A 134 -9.95 -7.91 11.03
CA VAL A 134 -10.19 -9.30 10.72
C VAL A 134 -9.90 -10.16 11.93
#